data_bcfd05d78cbb65be5389603712d32891
#
_entry.id   bcfd05d78cbb65be5389603712d32891
#
_cell.length_a   1.000
_cell.length_b   1.000
_cell.length_c   1.000
_cell.angle_alpha   90.00
_cell.angle_beta   90.00
_cell.angle_gamma   90.00
#
_symmetry.space_group_name_H-M   'P 1'
#
loop_
_entity.id
_entity.type
_entity.pdbx_description
1 polymer ?
#
loop_
_entity_poly.entity_id
_entity_poly.type
_entity_poly.pdbx_seq_one_letter_code
_entity_poly.pdbx_strand_id
1 'polypeptide(L)'
;LYTLREMRANVLARLPVEAALLTETEHALIVQLILCGGQARIDGWQELSAAESLLRRLWCTLEVDEQDVLLHLPRELMIPLSLILREQRHQELRSRLLFFDTDTKAALYLSGMLSAKQALSRLYESVLHDSYANDEALALRYLKAGNDFYYNRAGELFLLHPGLADPEKILREGGFPMGYQPDLPSERALMASRDLLPEEFETDAQLSALLDSCMGLETAEESSAHDLRILVKQHVTWSELMEVVRAMLPIPPTKELTACLHRLYAFTPRWGTYR
;
A
#
# COMPACT_ATOMS: atom_id res chain seq x y z
N LEU A 1 -28.23 -21.18 11.77
CA LEU A 1 -27.42 -22.00 10.86
C LEU A 1 -27.97 -21.84 9.45
N TYR A 2 -27.19 -21.26 8.52
CA TYR A 2 -27.54 -21.14 7.10
C TYR A 2 -27.36 -22.48 6.40
N THR A 3 -28.27 -22.82 5.50
CA THR A 3 -28.08 -23.96 4.59
C THR A 3 -27.04 -23.60 3.53
N LEU A 4 -26.40 -24.60 2.90
CA LEU A 4 -25.46 -24.39 1.78
C LEU A 4 -26.11 -23.59 0.62
N ARG A 5 -27.39 -23.79 0.39
CA ARG A 5 -28.16 -23.06 -0.63
C ARG A 5 -28.30 -21.58 -0.28
N GLU A 6 -28.56 -21.25 0.98
CA GLU A 6 -28.65 -19.86 1.45
C GLU A 6 -27.29 -19.19 1.43
N MET A 7 -26.20 -19.88 1.83
CA MET A 7 -24.85 -19.36 1.73
C MET A 7 -24.49 -19.03 0.28
N ARG A 8 -24.75 -19.92 -0.67
CA ARG A 8 -24.51 -19.66 -2.10
C ARG A 8 -25.33 -18.47 -2.61
N ALA A 9 -26.60 -18.38 -2.24
CA ALA A 9 -27.45 -17.26 -2.64
C ALA A 9 -26.93 -15.94 -2.09
N ASN A 10 -26.48 -15.90 -0.83
CA ASN A 10 -25.90 -14.73 -0.21
C ASN A 10 -24.59 -14.29 -0.87
N VAL A 11 -23.70 -15.23 -1.19
CA VAL A 11 -22.45 -14.91 -1.91
C VAL A 11 -22.77 -14.29 -3.27
N LEU A 12 -23.65 -14.88 -4.05
CA LEU A 12 -24.02 -14.37 -5.37
C LEU A 12 -24.72 -12.99 -5.31
N ALA A 13 -25.58 -12.77 -4.31
CA ALA A 13 -26.27 -11.49 -4.14
C ALA A 13 -25.31 -10.35 -3.76
N ARG A 14 -24.25 -10.64 -3.00
CA ARG A 14 -23.25 -9.64 -2.59
C ARG A 14 -22.12 -9.45 -3.59
N LEU A 15 -22.00 -10.36 -4.56
CA LEU A 15 -20.88 -10.41 -5.49
C LEU A 15 -20.60 -9.08 -6.21
N PRO A 16 -21.59 -8.32 -6.73
CA PRO A 16 -21.31 -7.05 -7.39
C PRO A 16 -20.66 -6.02 -6.47
N VAL A 17 -21.16 -5.89 -5.25
CA VAL A 17 -20.65 -4.93 -4.25
C VAL A 17 -19.26 -5.33 -3.76
N GLU A 18 -19.07 -6.61 -3.48
CA GLU A 18 -17.77 -7.12 -3.01
C GLU A 18 -16.71 -7.09 -4.13
N ALA A 19 -17.08 -7.36 -5.38
CA ALA A 19 -16.17 -7.25 -6.53
C ALA A 19 -15.75 -5.81 -6.82
N ALA A 20 -16.62 -4.85 -6.52
CA ALA A 20 -16.30 -3.43 -6.67
C ALA A 20 -15.17 -2.98 -5.72
N LEU A 21 -15.13 -3.53 -4.51
CA LEU A 21 -14.19 -3.18 -3.44
C LEU A 21 -13.08 -4.24 -3.27
N LEU A 22 -12.62 -4.82 -4.35
CA LEU A 22 -11.37 -5.58 -4.39
C LEU A 22 -10.17 -4.63 -4.44
N THR A 23 -9.11 -4.95 -3.74
CA THR A 23 -7.83 -4.29 -3.94
C THR A 23 -7.31 -4.53 -5.37
N GLU A 24 -6.31 -3.79 -5.80
CA GLU A 24 -5.73 -3.98 -7.14
C GLU A 24 -5.18 -5.41 -7.32
N THR A 25 -4.49 -5.93 -6.31
CA THR A 25 -3.93 -7.30 -6.33
C THR A 25 -5.03 -8.35 -6.33
N GLU A 26 -6.08 -8.21 -5.51
CA GLU A 26 -7.24 -9.11 -5.51
C GLU A 26 -7.95 -9.10 -6.87
N HIS A 27 -8.13 -7.92 -7.46
CA HIS A 27 -8.76 -7.77 -8.78
C HIS A 27 -7.93 -8.41 -9.88
N ALA A 28 -6.62 -8.17 -9.90
CA ALA A 28 -5.70 -8.79 -10.87
C ALA A 28 -5.73 -10.31 -10.76
N LEU A 29 -5.73 -10.88 -9.55
CA LEU A 29 -5.79 -12.31 -9.32
C LEU A 29 -7.12 -12.92 -9.79
N ILE A 30 -8.26 -12.24 -9.58
CA ILE A 30 -9.56 -12.69 -10.12
C ILE A 30 -9.56 -12.66 -11.66
N VAL A 31 -9.01 -11.63 -12.28
CA VAL A 31 -8.87 -11.55 -13.74
C VAL A 31 -8.01 -12.71 -14.26
N GLN A 32 -6.88 -12.98 -13.63
CA GLN A 32 -6.00 -14.09 -13.96
C GLN A 32 -6.73 -15.45 -13.85
N LEU A 33 -7.44 -15.70 -12.75
CA LEU A 33 -8.25 -16.90 -12.55
C LEU A 33 -9.28 -17.09 -13.65
N ILE A 34 -10.00 -16.03 -14.03
CA ILE A 34 -10.99 -16.09 -15.12
C ILE A 34 -10.30 -16.41 -16.45
N LEU A 35 -9.19 -15.79 -16.78
CA LEU A 35 -8.45 -16.00 -18.03
C LEU A 35 -7.85 -17.42 -18.11
N CYS A 36 -7.40 -17.97 -16.96
CA CYS A 36 -6.81 -19.32 -16.88
C CYS A 36 -7.84 -20.44 -16.64
N GLY A 37 -9.14 -20.15 -16.85
CA GLY A 37 -10.19 -21.18 -16.74
C GLY A 37 -10.52 -21.61 -15.30
N GLY A 38 -10.25 -20.75 -14.32
CA GLY A 38 -10.59 -20.93 -12.91
C GLY A 38 -9.44 -21.43 -12.04
N GLN A 39 -8.22 -21.50 -12.56
CA GLN A 39 -7.05 -21.95 -11.80
C GLN A 39 -5.88 -20.98 -11.98
N ALA A 40 -5.18 -20.67 -10.89
CA ALA A 40 -3.96 -19.87 -10.92
C ALA A 40 -2.97 -20.39 -9.86
N ARG A 41 -1.69 -20.39 -10.21
CA ARG A 41 -0.60 -20.65 -9.26
C ARG A 41 -0.31 -19.38 -8.49
N ILE A 42 0.02 -19.52 -7.21
CA ILE A 42 0.39 -18.41 -6.32
C ILE A 42 1.89 -18.45 -6.11
N ASP A 43 2.59 -17.44 -6.61
CA ASP A 43 4.07 -17.41 -6.63
C ASP A 43 4.68 -16.36 -5.68
N GLY A 44 3.89 -15.46 -5.10
CA GLY A 44 4.40 -14.35 -4.29
C GLY A 44 3.57 -13.99 -3.06
N TRP A 45 4.18 -13.25 -2.12
CA TRP A 45 3.52 -12.82 -0.88
C TRP A 45 2.29 -11.96 -1.12
N GLN A 46 2.33 -11.08 -2.12
CA GLN A 46 1.20 -10.22 -2.46
C GLN A 46 0.01 -11.04 -3.00
N GLU A 47 0.30 -12.01 -3.85
CA GLU A 47 -0.73 -12.93 -4.37
C GLU A 47 -1.26 -13.84 -3.26
N LEU A 48 -0.42 -14.27 -2.32
CA LEU A 48 -0.85 -15.07 -1.18
C LEU A 48 -1.81 -14.29 -0.28
N SER A 49 -1.52 -13.02 0.01
CA SER A 49 -2.42 -12.15 0.77
C SER A 49 -3.76 -11.93 0.06
N ALA A 50 -3.73 -11.69 -1.25
CA ALA A 50 -4.93 -11.57 -2.07
C ALA A 50 -5.72 -12.89 -2.09
N ALA A 51 -5.04 -14.03 -2.24
CA ALA A 51 -5.67 -15.35 -2.20
C ALA A 51 -6.34 -15.62 -0.85
N GLU A 52 -5.68 -15.30 0.27
CA GLU A 52 -6.28 -15.41 1.60
C GLU A 52 -7.56 -14.59 1.73
N SER A 53 -7.58 -13.37 1.21
CA SER A 53 -8.77 -12.52 1.21
C SER A 53 -9.91 -13.14 0.40
N LEU A 54 -9.61 -13.69 -0.79
CA LEU A 54 -10.61 -14.38 -1.64
C LEU A 54 -11.14 -15.66 -1.00
N LEU A 55 -10.29 -16.42 -0.29
CA LEU A 55 -10.71 -17.57 0.51
C LEU A 55 -11.67 -17.17 1.64
N ARG A 56 -11.36 -16.09 2.37
CA ARG A 56 -12.23 -15.55 3.43
C ARG A 56 -13.59 -15.07 2.90
N ARG A 57 -13.68 -14.65 1.64
CA ARG A 57 -14.93 -14.32 0.94
C ARG A 57 -15.69 -15.58 0.47
N LEU A 58 -15.13 -16.77 0.62
CA LEU A 58 -15.64 -18.03 0.09
C LEU A 58 -15.76 -18.06 -1.44
N TRP A 59 -14.90 -17.30 -2.12
CA TRP A 59 -14.91 -17.25 -3.59
C TRP A 59 -14.01 -18.30 -4.22
N CYS A 60 -12.98 -18.70 -3.51
CA CYS A 60 -11.97 -19.63 -4.01
C CYS A 60 -11.77 -20.80 -3.03
N THR A 61 -11.14 -21.85 -3.53
CA THR A 61 -10.54 -22.94 -2.73
C THR A 61 -9.04 -23.01 -3.02
N LEU A 62 -8.28 -23.53 -2.08
CA LEU A 62 -6.84 -23.67 -2.18
C LEU A 62 -6.50 -25.16 -2.26
N GLU A 63 -5.63 -25.53 -3.18
CA GLU A 63 -4.99 -26.82 -3.28
C GLU A 63 -3.48 -26.64 -3.08
N VAL A 64 -2.90 -27.38 -2.17
CA VAL A 64 -1.46 -27.33 -1.86
C VAL A 64 -0.86 -28.67 -2.20
N ASP A 65 0.08 -28.68 -3.14
CA ASP A 65 0.91 -29.84 -3.46
C ASP A 65 2.34 -29.58 -2.98
N GLU A 66 3.21 -30.60 -3.02
CA GLU A 66 4.60 -30.50 -2.50
C GLU A 66 5.42 -29.35 -3.11
N GLN A 67 5.06 -28.87 -4.29
CA GLN A 67 5.78 -27.82 -5.04
C GLN A 67 4.95 -26.59 -5.41
N ASP A 68 3.62 -26.66 -5.32
CA ASP A 68 2.73 -25.63 -5.86
C ASP A 68 1.58 -25.30 -4.91
N VAL A 69 1.21 -24.03 -4.90
CA VAL A 69 -0.02 -23.53 -4.28
C VAL A 69 -0.96 -23.10 -5.40
N LEU A 70 -2.06 -23.82 -5.59
CA LEU A 70 -3.04 -23.57 -6.64
C LEU A 70 -4.33 -22.99 -6.03
N LEU A 71 -4.76 -21.87 -6.57
CA LEU A 71 -6.04 -21.25 -6.23
C LEU A 71 -7.08 -21.61 -7.28
N HIS A 72 -8.27 -22.01 -6.83
CA HIS A 72 -9.36 -22.42 -7.70
C HIS A 72 -10.58 -21.53 -7.50
N LEU A 73 -11.07 -20.94 -8.58
CA LEU A 73 -12.33 -20.19 -8.65
C LEU A 73 -13.43 -21.08 -9.24
N PRO A 74 -14.51 -21.38 -8.49
CA PRO A 74 -15.62 -22.21 -9.00
C PRO A 74 -16.26 -21.61 -10.25
N ARG A 75 -16.67 -22.46 -11.18
CA ARG A 75 -17.33 -22.04 -12.43
C ARG A 75 -18.58 -21.19 -12.19
N GLU A 76 -19.29 -21.46 -11.10
CA GLU A 76 -20.47 -20.72 -10.67
C GLU A 76 -20.19 -19.24 -10.37
N LEU A 77 -18.97 -18.91 -9.99
CA LEU A 77 -18.54 -17.53 -9.74
C LEU A 77 -17.84 -16.91 -10.94
N MET A 78 -17.18 -17.71 -11.80
CA MET A 78 -16.46 -17.20 -12.97
C MET A 78 -17.36 -16.41 -13.92
N ILE A 79 -18.54 -16.94 -14.26
CA ILE A 79 -19.46 -16.28 -15.22
C ILE A 79 -19.99 -14.97 -14.63
N PRO A 80 -20.61 -14.95 -13.42
CA PRO A 80 -21.06 -13.70 -12.82
C PRO A 80 -19.94 -12.67 -12.67
N LEU A 81 -18.76 -13.06 -12.17
CA LEU A 81 -17.62 -12.16 -12.03
C LEU A 81 -17.18 -11.60 -13.38
N SER A 82 -17.04 -12.43 -14.41
CA SER A 82 -16.65 -11.97 -15.74
C SER A 82 -17.62 -10.95 -16.35
N LEU A 83 -18.91 -11.06 -16.03
CA LEU A 83 -19.92 -10.09 -16.44
C LEU A 83 -19.79 -8.77 -15.66
N ILE A 84 -19.68 -8.85 -14.31
CA ILE A 84 -19.53 -7.69 -13.44
C ILE A 84 -18.27 -6.88 -13.82
N LEU A 85 -17.12 -7.55 -14.01
CA LEU A 85 -15.86 -6.88 -14.36
C LEU A 85 -15.91 -6.14 -15.71
N ARG A 86 -16.81 -6.51 -16.61
CA ARG A 86 -17.02 -5.87 -17.92
C ARG A 86 -18.04 -4.74 -17.89
N GLU A 87 -18.83 -4.62 -16.83
CA GLU A 87 -19.81 -3.54 -16.71
C GLU A 87 -19.13 -2.18 -16.66
N GLN A 88 -19.61 -1.21 -17.45
CA GLN A 88 -19.05 0.13 -17.49
C GLN A 88 -19.03 0.79 -16.10
N ARG A 89 -20.13 0.67 -15.35
CA ARG A 89 -20.21 1.21 -13.96
C ARG A 89 -19.15 0.62 -13.02
N HIS A 90 -18.76 -0.67 -13.22
CA HIS A 90 -17.69 -1.29 -12.45
C HIS A 90 -16.34 -0.71 -12.83
N GLN A 91 -16.06 -0.55 -14.12
CA GLN A 91 -14.80 0.03 -14.62
C GLN A 91 -14.64 1.49 -14.18
N GLU A 92 -15.69 2.28 -14.22
CA GLU A 92 -15.70 3.67 -13.74
C GLU A 92 -15.41 3.74 -12.23
N LEU A 93 -16.02 2.84 -11.44
CA LEU A 93 -15.76 2.76 -10.00
C LEU A 93 -14.31 2.34 -9.71
N ARG A 94 -13.78 1.35 -10.45
CA ARG A 94 -12.38 0.93 -10.35
C ARG A 94 -11.41 2.06 -10.68
N SER A 95 -11.69 2.84 -11.70
CA SER A 95 -10.86 4.02 -12.03
C SER A 95 -10.84 5.03 -10.89
N ARG A 96 -11.99 5.33 -10.27
CA ARG A 96 -12.06 6.23 -9.10
C ARG A 96 -11.31 5.64 -7.88
N LEU A 97 -11.41 4.34 -7.65
CA LEU A 97 -10.65 3.67 -6.58
C LEU A 97 -9.14 3.77 -6.80
N LEU A 98 -8.66 3.61 -8.04
CA LEU A 98 -7.25 3.75 -8.36
C LEU A 98 -6.72 5.17 -8.06
N PHE A 99 -7.49 6.21 -8.36
CA PHE A 99 -7.14 7.57 -7.96
C PHE A 99 -7.12 7.73 -6.44
N PHE A 100 -8.13 7.21 -5.75
CA PHE A 100 -8.18 7.24 -4.28
C PHE A 100 -6.97 6.53 -3.66
N ASP A 101 -6.57 5.36 -4.17
CA ASP A 101 -5.41 4.61 -3.69
C ASP A 101 -4.11 5.37 -3.93
N THR A 102 -3.98 6.01 -5.10
CA THR A 102 -2.84 6.88 -5.42
C THR A 102 -2.73 8.04 -4.43
N ASP A 103 -3.83 8.74 -4.17
CA ASP A 103 -3.88 9.84 -3.21
C ASP A 103 -3.61 9.37 -1.79
N THR A 104 -4.12 8.21 -1.40
CA THR A 104 -3.91 7.62 -0.07
C THR A 104 -2.44 7.25 0.13
N LYS A 105 -1.81 6.57 -0.83
CA LYS A 105 -0.38 6.23 -0.80
C LYS A 105 0.49 7.49 -0.76
N ALA A 106 0.16 8.50 -1.57
CA ALA A 106 0.85 9.79 -1.54
C ALA A 106 0.74 10.46 -0.16
N ALA A 107 -0.44 10.46 0.44
CA ALA A 107 -0.66 11.00 1.78
C ALA A 107 0.16 10.23 2.83
N LEU A 108 0.21 8.91 2.74
CA LEU A 108 1.01 8.06 3.63
C LEU A 108 2.50 8.34 3.47
N TYR A 109 3.02 8.48 2.24
CA TYR A 109 4.41 8.84 2.01
C TYR A 109 4.78 10.19 2.61
N LEU A 110 3.87 11.16 2.59
CA LEU A 110 4.11 12.50 3.11
C LEU A 110 3.97 12.59 4.64
N SER A 111 3.03 11.85 5.24
CA SER A 111 2.69 11.97 6.66
C SER A 111 3.13 10.77 7.52
N GLY A 112 3.48 9.64 6.92
CA GLY A 112 3.80 8.38 7.57
C GLY A 112 2.57 7.58 8.00
N MET A 113 1.49 8.25 8.37
CA MET A 113 0.25 7.60 8.81
C MET A 113 -0.97 8.48 8.54
N LEU A 114 -2.13 7.85 8.41
CA LEU A 114 -3.42 8.50 8.14
C LEU A 114 -4.51 7.90 9.01
N SER A 115 -5.36 8.71 9.62
CA SER A 115 -6.53 8.20 10.33
C SER A 115 -7.45 7.43 9.38
N ALA A 116 -7.81 6.19 9.73
CA ALA A 116 -8.72 5.40 8.93
C ALA A 116 -10.10 6.06 8.80
N LYS A 117 -10.53 6.84 9.81
CA LYS A 117 -11.75 7.64 9.74
C LYS A 117 -11.68 8.71 8.65
N GLN A 118 -10.54 9.40 8.52
CA GLN A 118 -10.33 10.39 7.46
C GLN A 118 -10.26 9.71 6.08
N ALA A 119 -9.52 8.60 5.97
CA ALA A 119 -9.46 7.83 4.73
C ALA A 119 -10.84 7.33 4.30
N LEU A 120 -11.64 6.84 5.24
CA LEU A 120 -13.01 6.37 4.99
C LEU A 120 -13.92 7.50 4.51
N SER A 121 -13.88 8.67 5.18
CA SER A 121 -14.64 9.86 4.74
C SER A 121 -14.30 10.25 3.31
N ARG A 122 -13.00 10.29 2.97
CA ARG A 122 -12.53 10.59 1.61
C ARG A 122 -12.98 9.54 0.59
N LEU A 123 -12.90 8.25 0.96
CA LEU A 123 -13.38 7.17 0.10
C LEU A 123 -14.87 7.32 -0.20
N TYR A 124 -15.67 7.68 0.81
CA TYR A 124 -17.09 7.96 0.59
C TYR A 124 -17.31 9.17 -0.31
N GLU A 125 -16.68 10.30 -0.02
CA GLU A 125 -16.88 11.55 -0.75
C GLU A 125 -16.44 11.45 -2.22
N SER A 126 -15.31 10.80 -2.48
CA SER A 126 -14.71 10.76 -3.82
C SER A 126 -15.17 9.57 -4.68
N VAL A 127 -15.56 8.45 -4.06
CA VAL A 127 -15.78 7.20 -4.78
C VAL A 127 -17.17 6.61 -4.53
N LEU A 128 -17.59 6.48 -3.25
CA LEU A 128 -18.74 5.66 -2.88
C LEU A 128 -20.07 6.42 -2.78
N HIS A 129 -20.04 7.74 -2.66
CA HIS A 129 -21.21 8.60 -2.44
C HIS A 129 -22.39 8.25 -3.37
N ASP A 130 -22.15 8.11 -4.69
CA ASP A 130 -23.16 7.76 -5.69
C ASP A 130 -22.99 6.34 -6.24
N SER A 131 -22.34 5.46 -5.48
CA SER A 131 -21.96 4.13 -5.93
C SER A 131 -22.94 3.07 -5.44
N TYR A 132 -23.14 2.03 -6.25
CA TYR A 132 -23.84 0.82 -5.84
C TYR A 132 -23.08 0.00 -4.77
N ALA A 133 -21.81 0.33 -4.52
CA ALA A 133 -20.93 -0.31 -3.54
C ALA A 133 -20.86 0.45 -2.20
N ASN A 134 -21.88 1.23 -1.87
CA ASN A 134 -21.97 2.00 -0.63
C ASN A 134 -22.23 1.08 0.57
N ASP A 135 -21.20 0.44 1.09
CA ASP A 135 -21.19 -0.45 2.28
C ASP A 135 -19.97 -0.12 3.14
N GLU A 136 -20.21 0.44 4.33
CA GLU A 136 -19.16 0.91 5.24
C GLU A 136 -18.24 -0.22 5.72
N ALA A 137 -18.79 -1.38 6.02
CA ALA A 137 -17.99 -2.51 6.48
C ALA A 137 -17.06 -3.04 5.38
N LEU A 138 -17.53 -3.05 4.13
CA LEU A 138 -16.70 -3.41 2.98
C LEU A 138 -15.68 -2.33 2.66
N ALA A 139 -16.03 -1.05 2.76
CA ALA A 139 -15.11 0.05 2.57
C ALA A 139 -13.97 0.01 3.59
N LEU A 140 -14.27 -0.23 4.87
CA LEU A 140 -13.24 -0.40 5.89
C LEU A 140 -12.36 -1.63 5.64
N ARG A 141 -12.95 -2.74 5.18
CA ARG A 141 -12.19 -3.93 4.79
C ARG A 141 -11.27 -3.65 3.61
N TYR A 142 -11.74 -2.90 2.62
CA TYR A 142 -10.93 -2.46 1.48
C TYR A 142 -9.70 -1.66 1.93
N LEU A 143 -9.89 -0.66 2.79
CA LEU A 143 -8.79 0.15 3.33
C LEU A 143 -7.74 -0.70 4.07
N LYS A 144 -8.20 -1.67 4.88
CA LYS A 144 -7.31 -2.57 5.63
C LYS A 144 -6.60 -3.60 4.75
N ALA A 145 -7.23 -4.05 3.68
CA ALA A 145 -6.63 -5.01 2.76
C ALA A 145 -5.57 -4.37 1.85
N GLY A 146 -5.70 -3.08 1.56
CA GLY A 146 -4.78 -2.33 0.69
C GLY A 146 -3.64 -1.61 1.42
N ASN A 147 -3.62 -1.60 2.77
CA ASN A 147 -2.65 -0.82 3.54
C ASN A 147 -2.26 -1.54 4.83
N ASP A 148 -1.05 -1.30 5.31
CA ASP A 148 -0.68 -1.62 6.68
C ASP A 148 -1.50 -0.77 7.66
N PHE A 149 -1.74 -1.28 8.86
CA PHE A 149 -2.58 -0.58 9.83
C PHE A 149 -2.15 -0.80 11.28
N TYR A 150 -2.53 0.14 12.12
CA TYR A 150 -2.21 0.17 13.53
C TYR A 150 -3.40 0.67 14.36
N TYR A 151 -3.63 0.06 15.52
CA TYR A 151 -4.56 0.54 16.53
C TYR A 151 -3.79 1.22 17.65
N ASN A 152 -4.06 2.50 17.90
CA ASN A 152 -3.48 3.17 19.06
C ASN A 152 -4.11 2.69 20.38
N ARG A 153 -3.60 3.16 21.52
CA ARG A 153 -4.12 2.79 22.85
C ARG A 153 -5.55 3.21 23.11
N ALA A 154 -6.07 4.20 22.38
CA ALA A 154 -7.46 4.62 22.44
C ALA A 154 -8.39 3.77 21.55
N GLY A 155 -7.85 2.80 20.81
CA GLY A 155 -8.56 1.96 19.87
C GLY A 155 -8.85 2.63 18.52
N GLU A 156 -8.21 3.77 18.23
CA GLU A 156 -8.32 4.43 16.93
C GLU A 156 -7.46 3.72 15.90
N LEU A 157 -8.01 3.52 14.70
CA LEU A 157 -7.36 2.85 13.58
C LEU A 157 -6.64 3.88 12.69
N PHE A 158 -5.40 3.58 12.38
CA PHE A 158 -4.57 4.32 11.43
C PHE A 158 -4.09 3.42 10.31
N LEU A 159 -4.05 3.93 9.10
CA LEU A 159 -3.33 3.36 7.97
C LEU A 159 -1.88 3.83 8.06
N LEU A 160 -0.94 2.97 7.69
CA LEU A 160 0.49 3.22 7.82
C LEU A 160 1.19 3.18 6.46
N HIS A 161 2.22 4.01 6.34
CA HIS A 161 3.23 3.81 5.30
C HIS A 161 4.01 2.51 5.59
N PRO A 162 4.26 1.63 4.57
CA PRO A 162 4.93 0.34 4.78
C PRO A 162 6.30 0.42 5.47
N GLY A 163 7.03 1.52 5.24
CA GLY A 163 8.32 1.77 5.88
C GLY A 163 8.25 2.32 7.30
N LEU A 164 7.07 2.56 7.87
CA LEU A 164 6.93 3.11 9.22
C LEU A 164 7.11 2.03 10.29
N ALA A 165 8.22 2.07 11.02
CA ALA A 165 8.56 1.07 12.04
C ALA A 165 7.91 1.35 13.41
N ASP A 166 7.78 2.63 13.83
CA ASP A 166 7.24 3.00 15.14
C ASP A 166 6.13 4.08 15.01
N PRO A 167 4.87 3.64 14.86
CA PRO A 167 3.73 4.57 14.80
C PRO A 167 3.56 5.41 16.06
N GLU A 168 3.86 4.87 17.25
CA GLU A 168 3.73 5.62 18.50
C GLU A 168 4.74 6.76 18.61
N LYS A 169 5.94 6.58 18.04
CA LYS A 169 6.94 7.66 17.97
C LYS A 169 6.41 8.84 17.16
N ILE A 170 5.80 8.57 16.00
CA ILE A 170 5.22 9.62 15.15
C ILE A 170 4.08 10.33 15.88
N LEU A 171 3.19 9.61 16.54
CA LEU A 171 2.09 10.21 17.31
C LEU A 171 2.59 11.09 18.45
N ARG A 172 3.68 10.70 19.10
CA ARG A 172 4.26 11.43 20.25
C ARG A 172 5.08 12.65 19.82
N GLU A 173 5.92 12.50 18.79
CA GLU A 173 6.92 13.50 18.39
C GLU A 173 6.44 14.40 17.26
N GLY A 174 5.65 13.85 16.35
CA GLY A 174 5.22 14.53 15.14
C GLY A 174 4.03 15.46 15.32
N GLY A 175 3.23 15.30 16.37
CA GLY A 175 1.93 15.95 16.45
C GLY A 175 1.07 15.57 15.24
N PHE A 176 -0.02 14.84 15.42
CA PHE A 176 -0.81 14.38 14.28
C PHE A 176 -1.46 15.57 13.57
N PRO A 177 -1.19 15.84 12.29
CA PRO A 177 -1.80 16.94 11.57
C PRO A 177 -3.28 16.63 11.40
N MET A 178 -4.11 17.18 12.28
CA MET A 178 -5.56 17.14 12.10
C MET A 178 -5.90 17.89 10.82
N GLY A 179 -6.42 17.19 9.83
CA GLY A 179 -6.93 17.77 8.60
C GLY A 179 -5.93 17.91 7.45
N TYR A 180 -4.80 17.21 7.47
CA TYR A 180 -3.91 17.20 6.32
C TYR A 180 -4.60 16.60 5.08
N GLN A 181 -4.84 17.45 4.09
CA GLN A 181 -5.22 17.06 2.74
C GLN A 181 -4.08 17.48 1.82
N PRO A 182 -3.28 16.54 1.29
CA PRO A 182 -2.39 16.88 0.22
C PRO A 182 -3.25 17.12 -1.02
N ASP A 183 -3.57 18.37 -1.28
CA ASP A 183 -4.09 18.78 -2.58
C ASP A 183 -2.90 18.85 -3.54
N LEU A 184 -2.37 17.66 -3.85
CA LEU A 184 -1.22 17.52 -4.71
C LEU A 184 -1.70 17.52 -6.17
N PRO A 185 -0.99 18.22 -7.07
CA PRO A 185 -1.17 18.02 -8.51
C PRO A 185 -1.06 16.53 -8.83
N SER A 186 -1.88 16.01 -9.74
CA SER A 186 -1.98 14.57 -10.04
C SER A 186 -0.63 13.91 -10.35
N GLU A 187 0.29 14.61 -11.02
CA GLU A 187 1.63 14.14 -11.31
C GLU A 187 2.46 13.94 -10.03
N ARG A 188 2.40 14.93 -9.12
CA ARG A 188 3.11 14.87 -7.83
C ARG A 188 2.53 13.80 -6.91
N ALA A 189 1.20 13.63 -6.91
CA ALA A 189 0.54 12.56 -6.17
C ALA A 189 0.96 11.18 -6.70
N LEU A 190 1.04 11.03 -8.02
CA LEU A 190 1.51 9.78 -8.64
C LEU A 190 2.96 9.47 -8.27
N MET A 191 3.85 10.45 -8.23
CA MET A 191 5.23 10.24 -7.80
C MET A 191 5.30 9.92 -6.30
N ALA A 192 4.62 10.69 -5.46
CA ALA A 192 4.58 10.46 -4.03
C ALA A 192 3.96 9.08 -3.67
N SER A 193 3.00 8.58 -4.46
CA SER A 193 2.45 7.23 -4.28
C SER A 193 3.43 6.09 -4.59
N ARG A 194 4.57 6.43 -5.18
CA ARG A 194 5.72 5.56 -5.44
C ARG A 194 6.91 5.90 -4.55
N ASP A 195 6.64 6.57 -3.45
CA ASP A 195 7.63 6.97 -2.45
C ASP A 195 8.76 7.85 -2.99
N LEU A 196 8.45 8.71 -3.96
CA LEU A 196 9.42 9.60 -4.58
C LEU A 196 8.79 10.96 -4.86
N LEU A 197 9.51 12.05 -4.53
CA LEU A 197 9.15 13.40 -4.93
C LEU A 197 10.17 13.95 -5.93
N PRO A 198 9.76 14.86 -6.87
CA PRO A 198 10.68 15.42 -7.85
C PRO A 198 11.93 16.05 -7.24
N GLU A 199 11.78 16.73 -6.12
CA GLU A 199 12.87 17.38 -5.38
C GLU A 199 13.81 16.41 -4.66
N GLU A 200 13.40 15.15 -4.49
CA GLU A 200 14.18 14.11 -3.83
C GLU A 200 15.09 13.35 -4.79
N PHE A 201 14.69 13.29 -6.07
CA PHE A 201 15.32 12.44 -7.10
C PHE A 201 16.82 12.67 -7.25
N GLU A 202 17.27 13.93 -7.36
CA GLU A 202 18.70 14.25 -7.57
C GLU A 202 19.55 13.83 -6.36
N THR A 203 19.03 14.05 -5.15
CA THR A 203 19.73 13.68 -3.91
C THR A 203 19.82 12.16 -3.77
N ASP A 204 18.75 11.42 -4.11
CA ASP A 204 18.73 9.96 -4.04
C ASP A 204 19.66 9.34 -5.08
N ALA A 205 19.64 9.81 -6.32
CA ALA A 205 20.55 9.34 -7.36
C ALA A 205 22.02 9.55 -6.98
N GLN A 206 22.36 10.73 -6.44
CA GLN A 206 23.71 11.02 -5.97
C GLN A 206 24.11 10.16 -4.78
N LEU A 207 23.20 9.95 -3.84
CA LEU A 207 23.44 9.12 -2.65
C LEU A 207 23.64 7.67 -3.02
N SER A 208 22.81 7.11 -3.92
CA SER A 208 22.95 5.75 -4.44
C SER A 208 24.32 5.55 -5.07
N ALA A 209 24.73 6.42 -5.99
CA ALA A 209 26.05 6.32 -6.64
C ALA A 209 27.22 6.35 -5.64
N LEU A 210 27.12 7.15 -4.57
CA LEU A 210 28.15 7.21 -3.52
C LEU A 210 28.17 5.96 -2.64
N LEU A 211 27.00 5.41 -2.31
CA LEU A 211 26.86 4.17 -1.55
C LEU A 211 27.46 3.00 -2.32
N ASP A 212 27.14 2.87 -3.62
CA ASP A 212 27.68 1.81 -4.48
C ASP A 212 29.21 1.86 -4.58
N SER A 213 29.73 3.08 -4.77
CA SER A 213 31.18 3.28 -4.80
C SER A 213 31.86 2.82 -3.50
N CYS A 214 31.19 3.03 -2.34
CA CYS A 214 31.69 2.58 -1.04
C CYS A 214 31.51 1.07 -0.81
N MET A 215 30.49 0.46 -1.39
CA MET A 215 30.21 -0.98 -1.28
C MET A 215 30.96 -1.82 -2.33
N GLY A 216 31.56 -1.20 -3.34
CA GLY A 216 32.21 -1.89 -4.44
C GLY A 216 31.23 -2.61 -5.37
N LEU A 217 29.99 -2.15 -5.46
CA LEU A 217 28.95 -2.68 -6.33
C LEU A 217 29.00 -2.00 -7.69
N GLU A 218 28.83 -2.77 -8.78
CA GLU A 218 28.79 -2.22 -10.14
C GLU A 218 27.45 -1.56 -10.49
N THR A 219 26.37 -1.86 -9.74
CA THR A 219 25.04 -1.30 -9.94
C THR A 219 24.35 -1.05 -8.62
N ALA A 220 23.78 0.17 -8.48
CA ALA A 220 22.95 0.53 -7.35
C ALA A 220 21.70 -0.33 -7.26
N GLU A 221 21.46 -0.90 -6.11
CA GLU A 221 20.08 -1.10 -5.70
C GLU A 221 19.54 0.28 -5.25
N GLU A 222 18.67 0.90 -6.03
CA GLU A 222 18.05 2.20 -5.71
C GLU A 222 17.41 2.22 -4.32
N SER A 223 17.16 1.04 -3.74
CA SER A 223 16.54 0.83 -2.45
C SER A 223 17.32 1.47 -1.28
N SER A 224 18.65 1.42 -1.28
CA SER A 224 19.44 1.86 -0.11
C SER A 224 19.32 3.35 0.20
N ALA A 225 19.32 4.22 -0.81
CA ALA A 225 19.16 5.67 -0.62
C ALA A 225 17.73 6.00 -0.16
N HIS A 226 16.75 5.33 -0.77
CA HIS A 226 15.34 5.44 -0.38
C HIS A 226 15.12 5.01 1.07
N ASP A 227 15.64 3.86 1.49
CA ASP A 227 15.53 3.35 2.86
C ASP A 227 16.10 4.32 3.89
N LEU A 228 17.25 4.95 3.59
CA LEU A 228 17.83 5.98 4.44
C LEU A 228 16.95 7.24 4.52
N ARG A 229 16.27 7.61 3.43
CA ARG A 229 15.29 8.70 3.43
C ARG A 229 14.09 8.36 4.32
N ILE A 230 13.54 7.16 4.20
CA ILE A 230 12.43 6.68 5.06
C ILE A 230 12.84 6.70 6.53
N LEU A 231 14.06 6.27 6.86
CA LEU A 231 14.57 6.38 8.24
C LEU A 231 14.60 7.84 8.73
N VAL A 232 15.07 8.76 7.88
CA VAL A 232 15.10 10.19 8.22
C VAL A 232 13.69 10.73 8.45
N LYS A 233 12.70 10.32 7.67
CA LYS A 233 11.29 10.70 7.86
C LYS A 233 10.76 10.27 9.24
N GLN A 234 11.26 9.18 9.83
CA GLN A 234 10.86 8.62 11.12
C GLN A 234 11.52 9.28 12.35
N HIS A 235 12.03 10.50 12.23
CA HIS A 235 12.66 11.24 13.33
C HIS A 235 13.89 10.54 13.93
N VAL A 236 14.66 9.81 13.14
CA VAL A 236 15.97 9.31 13.61
C VAL A 236 16.92 10.49 13.82
N THR A 237 17.77 10.39 14.84
CA THR A 237 18.83 11.37 15.06
C THR A 237 19.95 11.19 14.04
N TRP A 238 20.78 12.24 13.86
CA TRP A 238 21.96 12.15 13.00
C TRP A 238 22.91 11.01 13.42
N SER A 239 23.05 10.79 14.74
CA SER A 239 23.90 9.70 15.25
C SER A 239 23.36 8.34 14.87
N GLU A 240 22.06 8.10 15.04
CA GLU A 240 21.39 6.83 14.65
C GLU A 240 21.50 6.59 13.14
N LEU A 241 21.27 7.61 12.31
CA LEU A 241 21.44 7.49 10.86
C LEU A 241 22.87 7.07 10.51
N MET A 242 23.87 7.71 11.12
CA MET A 242 25.27 7.39 10.88
C MET A 242 25.69 6.02 11.41
N GLU A 243 25.05 5.50 12.45
CA GLU A 243 25.23 4.12 12.92
C GLU A 243 24.74 3.12 11.90
N VAL A 244 23.53 3.34 11.34
CA VAL A 244 22.97 2.49 10.27
C VAL A 244 23.89 2.51 9.05
N VAL A 245 24.31 3.69 8.58
CA VAL A 245 25.21 3.81 7.42
C VAL A 245 26.54 3.09 7.65
N ARG A 246 27.14 3.21 8.84
CA ARG A 246 28.38 2.49 9.17
C ARG A 246 28.20 0.99 9.22
N ALA A 247 27.03 0.50 9.63
CA ALA A 247 26.73 -0.93 9.65
C ALA A 247 26.51 -1.50 8.24
N MET A 248 26.04 -0.67 7.30
CA MET A 248 25.83 -1.07 5.89
C MET A 248 27.15 -1.12 5.09
N LEU A 249 28.14 -0.30 5.46
CA LEU A 249 29.34 -0.11 4.65
C LEU A 249 30.51 -0.97 5.16
N PRO A 250 31.28 -1.61 4.25
CA PRO A 250 32.50 -2.35 4.62
C PRO A 250 33.68 -1.43 4.99
N ILE A 251 33.61 -0.14 4.62
CA ILE A 251 34.64 0.88 4.87
C ILE A 251 33.99 2.13 5.53
N PRO A 252 34.77 2.94 6.24
CA PRO A 252 34.24 4.20 6.78
C PRO A 252 33.69 5.12 5.68
N PRO A 253 32.56 5.83 5.93
CA PRO A 253 31.97 6.77 4.98
C PRO A 253 32.96 7.84 4.51
N THR A 254 33.01 8.09 3.20
CA THR A 254 33.82 9.19 2.64
C THR A 254 33.30 10.56 3.04
N LYS A 255 34.10 11.61 2.84
CA LYS A 255 33.64 12.99 3.11
C LYS A 255 32.49 13.39 2.19
N GLU A 256 32.53 12.97 0.93
CA GLU A 256 31.47 13.22 -0.07
C GLU A 256 30.18 12.54 0.33
N LEU A 257 30.23 11.26 0.70
CA LEU A 257 29.06 10.51 1.21
C LEU A 257 28.48 11.16 2.46
N THR A 258 29.34 11.54 3.42
CA THR A 258 28.90 12.22 4.64
C THR A 258 28.21 13.56 4.35
N ALA A 259 28.73 14.34 3.39
CA ALA A 259 28.13 15.60 2.96
C ALA A 259 26.77 15.39 2.27
N CYS A 260 26.63 14.33 1.44
CA CYS A 260 25.37 13.97 0.80
C CYS A 260 24.33 13.53 1.85
N LEU A 261 24.71 12.67 2.79
CA LEU A 261 23.86 12.25 3.91
C LEU A 261 23.41 13.43 4.77
N HIS A 262 24.29 14.41 4.99
CA HIS A 262 23.93 15.61 5.74
C HIS A 262 22.87 16.44 5.01
N ARG A 263 22.95 16.55 3.69
CA ARG A 263 21.91 17.20 2.87
C ARG A 263 20.59 16.41 2.94
N LEU A 264 20.62 15.09 2.75
CA LEU A 264 19.44 14.24 2.93
C LEU A 264 18.79 14.48 4.30
N TYR A 265 19.60 14.42 5.37
CA TYR A 265 19.13 14.59 6.74
C TYR A 265 18.52 15.97 6.99
N ALA A 266 19.13 17.03 6.46
CA ALA A 266 18.70 18.42 6.69
C ALA A 266 17.42 18.79 5.91
N PHE A 267 17.26 18.26 4.69
CA PHE A 267 16.20 18.68 3.78
C PHE A 267 15.04 17.69 3.68
N THR A 268 15.17 16.47 4.19
CA THR A 268 14.05 15.52 4.21
C THR A 268 13.04 15.92 5.31
N PRO A 269 11.78 16.20 4.95
CA PRO A 269 10.74 16.49 5.93
C PRO A 269 10.46 15.27 6.82
N ARG A 270 10.26 15.49 8.10
CA ARG A 270 9.90 14.45 9.08
C ARG A 270 8.40 14.20 9.04
N TRP A 271 7.99 12.94 9.20
CA TRP A 271 6.59 12.60 9.31
C TRP A 271 5.93 13.27 10.52
N GLY A 272 4.69 13.73 10.35
CA GLY A 272 3.95 14.42 11.39
C GLY A 272 4.35 15.87 11.66
N THR A 273 5.39 16.41 11.02
CA THR A 273 5.89 17.78 11.27
C THR A 273 5.38 18.83 10.27
N TYR A 274 4.47 18.50 9.41
CA TYR A 274 3.86 19.50 8.51
C TYR A 274 3.03 20.49 9.32
N ARG A 275 3.55 21.68 9.48
CA ARG A 275 2.86 22.87 9.98
C ARG A 275 2.32 23.67 8.80
#